data_7e998bd013b1c1a05ffc48d31bff8f70
#
_entry.id   7e998bd013b1c1a05ffc48d31bff8f70
#
_cell.length_a   1.000
_cell.length_b   1.000
_cell.length_c   1.000
_cell.angle_alpha   90.00
_cell.angle_beta   90.00
_cell.angle_gamma   90.00
#
_symmetry.space_group_name_H-M   'P 1'
#
loop_
_entity.id
_entity.type
_entity.pdbx_description
1 polymer ?
#
loop_
_entity_poly.entity_id
_entity_poly.type
_entity_poly.pdbx_seq_one_letter_code
_entity_poly.pdbx_strand_id
1 'polypeptide(L)'
;HPAQATAGAATIDTWKKKIVAKTKGQQDYLGLLRSNEVVFGLGPAGTGKTYMAVARAVEVLKKREVERIILSRPAVEAGERLGFLPGDMKEKVDPYLRPLYDALYDMMPADKVDRMLVSGEIEIAPLAFMRGRTLSNAHVIIDEAQNTTPVQMKMVLTRLGQYSHMVITGDLSQIDLPDGQPSGLAEAVRILENIRGVGILHLSGEDVVRHPVVARILQAYEAGQKPQNKNK
;
A
#
# COMPACT_ATOMS: atom_id res chain seq x y z
N HIS A 1 -6.59 26.54 -17.25
CA HIS A 1 -7.83 26.27 -16.54
C HIS A 1 -7.69 24.95 -15.81
N PRO A 2 -7.82 24.87 -14.47
CA PRO A 2 -7.94 23.59 -13.77
C PRO A 2 -9.33 23.03 -14.06
N ALA A 3 -9.38 21.80 -14.59
CA ALA A 3 -10.63 21.09 -14.78
C ALA A 3 -11.29 20.88 -13.41
N GLN A 4 -12.49 21.36 -13.24
CA GLN A 4 -13.35 21.13 -12.08
C GLN A 4 -13.60 19.62 -11.97
N ALA A 5 -13.10 19.00 -10.91
CA ALA A 5 -13.42 17.62 -10.58
C ALA A 5 -14.92 17.51 -10.27
N THR A 6 -15.62 16.77 -11.09
CA THR A 6 -17.05 16.49 -10.93
C THR A 6 -17.29 15.67 -9.66
N ALA A 7 -18.36 15.91 -8.95
CA ALA A 7 -18.74 15.30 -7.66
C ALA A 7 -18.81 13.75 -7.64
N GLY A 8 -18.67 13.07 -8.78
CA GLY A 8 -18.57 11.61 -8.91
C GLY A 8 -17.15 11.05 -8.80
N ALA A 9 -16.09 11.90 -8.71
CA ALA A 9 -14.69 11.49 -8.80
C ALA A 9 -14.09 10.96 -7.48
N ALA A 10 -14.74 11.15 -6.32
CA ALA A 10 -14.21 10.86 -5.00
C ALA A 10 -14.50 9.43 -4.48
N THR A 11 -15.01 8.54 -5.33
CA THR A 11 -15.38 7.17 -4.94
C THR A 11 -14.69 6.13 -5.81
N ILE A 12 -14.43 4.95 -5.21
CA ILE A 12 -13.90 3.77 -5.88
C ILE A 12 -14.96 2.67 -5.81
N ASP A 13 -15.32 2.08 -6.94
CA ASP A 13 -16.35 1.07 -7.02
C ASP A 13 -15.74 -0.34 -7.00
N THR A 14 -15.98 -1.08 -5.91
CA THR A 14 -15.55 -2.47 -5.77
C THR A 14 -16.73 -3.45 -5.95
N TRP A 15 -16.49 -4.76 -5.83
CA TRP A 15 -17.58 -5.73 -5.92
C TRP A 15 -18.55 -5.68 -4.73
N LYS A 16 -18.06 -5.37 -3.53
CA LYS A 16 -18.89 -5.40 -2.31
C LYS A 16 -19.39 -4.03 -1.88
N LYS A 17 -18.65 -2.97 -2.17
CA LYS A 17 -18.97 -1.62 -1.68
C LYS A 17 -18.35 -0.52 -2.53
N LYS A 18 -18.88 0.69 -2.35
CA LYS A 18 -18.20 1.92 -2.80
C LYS A 18 -17.33 2.46 -1.67
N ILE A 19 -16.10 2.77 -1.99
CA ILE A 19 -15.12 3.34 -1.06
C ILE A 19 -15.02 4.83 -1.35
N VAL A 20 -15.22 5.64 -0.33
CA VAL A 20 -15.24 7.11 -0.43
C VAL A 20 -13.93 7.66 0.10
N ALA A 21 -13.28 8.53 -0.67
CA ALA A 21 -12.18 9.36 -0.20
C ALA A 21 -12.72 10.43 0.75
N LYS A 22 -12.48 10.27 2.06
CA LYS A 22 -13.10 11.07 3.12
C LYS A 22 -12.38 12.38 3.41
N THR A 23 -11.08 12.41 3.20
CA THR A 23 -10.25 13.59 3.45
C THR A 23 -9.76 14.21 2.17
N LYS A 24 -9.27 15.45 2.24
CA LYS A 24 -8.66 16.12 1.08
C LYS A 24 -7.44 15.34 0.57
N GLY A 25 -6.57 14.87 1.48
CA GLY A 25 -5.42 14.05 1.12
C GLY A 25 -5.82 12.75 0.40
N GLN A 26 -6.86 12.07 0.88
CA GLN A 26 -7.39 10.87 0.22
C GLN A 26 -7.98 11.17 -1.16
N GLN A 27 -8.63 12.32 -1.35
CA GLN A 27 -9.15 12.75 -2.66
C GLN A 27 -8.01 13.02 -3.63
N ASP A 28 -6.97 13.73 -3.19
CA ASP A 28 -5.79 14.01 -4.00
C ASP A 28 -5.04 12.70 -4.35
N TYR A 29 -4.94 11.77 -3.39
CA TYR A 29 -4.36 10.45 -3.61
C TYR A 29 -5.13 9.67 -4.70
N LEU A 30 -6.45 9.64 -4.62
CA LEU A 30 -7.27 8.99 -5.64
C LEU A 30 -7.08 9.63 -7.02
N GLY A 31 -6.95 10.95 -7.08
CA GLY A 31 -6.61 11.68 -8.30
C GLY A 31 -5.30 11.20 -8.91
N LEU A 32 -4.24 11.06 -8.10
CA LEU A 32 -2.95 10.54 -8.55
C LEU A 32 -3.02 9.08 -9.00
N LEU A 33 -3.73 8.22 -8.26
CA LEU A 33 -3.94 6.81 -8.61
C LEU A 33 -4.62 6.62 -9.98
N ARG A 34 -5.38 7.62 -10.43
CA ARG A 34 -6.08 7.60 -11.71
C ARG A 34 -5.28 8.21 -12.86
N SER A 35 -4.34 9.09 -12.56
CA SER A 35 -3.66 9.91 -13.57
C SER A 35 -2.18 9.56 -13.80
N ASN A 36 -1.59 8.68 -13.01
CA ASN A 36 -0.17 8.33 -13.11
C ASN A 36 0.04 6.82 -13.21
N GLU A 37 1.10 6.41 -13.87
CA GLU A 37 1.51 5.01 -13.99
C GLU A 37 2.16 4.50 -12.70
N VAL A 38 2.91 5.36 -12.00
CA VAL A 38 3.55 5.04 -10.72
C VAL A 38 3.12 6.07 -9.68
N VAL A 39 2.64 5.61 -8.53
CA VAL A 39 2.19 6.48 -7.44
C VAL A 39 2.83 6.07 -6.13
N PHE A 40 3.43 7.04 -5.45
CA PHE A 40 3.91 6.89 -4.08
C PHE A 40 2.89 7.50 -3.11
N GLY A 41 2.26 6.66 -2.30
CA GLY A 41 1.36 7.06 -1.22
C GLY A 41 2.06 6.91 0.12
N LEU A 42 2.48 8.02 0.72
CA LEU A 42 3.29 8.05 1.91
C LEU A 42 2.52 8.63 3.10
N GLY A 43 2.76 8.12 4.27
CA GLY A 43 2.16 8.69 5.48
C GLY A 43 1.93 7.67 6.58
N PRO A 44 1.44 8.13 7.75
CA PRO A 44 1.24 7.29 8.91
C PRO A 44 0.15 6.23 8.69
N ALA A 45 0.14 5.23 9.57
CA ALA A 45 -0.91 4.22 9.61
C ALA A 45 -2.29 4.86 9.82
N GLY A 46 -3.32 4.28 9.21
CA GLY A 46 -4.70 4.74 9.34
C GLY A 46 -5.10 5.87 8.38
N THR A 47 -4.22 6.31 7.48
CA THR A 47 -4.54 7.29 6.43
C THR A 47 -5.26 6.68 5.22
N GLY A 48 -5.37 5.36 5.16
CA GLY A 48 -6.03 4.64 4.06
C GLY A 48 -5.17 4.44 2.82
N LYS A 49 -3.86 4.74 2.87
CA LYS A 49 -2.97 4.65 1.70
C LYS A 49 -2.96 3.27 1.04
N THR A 50 -2.81 2.21 1.81
CA THR A 50 -2.80 0.83 1.32
C THR A 50 -4.21 0.37 0.92
N TYR A 51 -5.20 0.65 1.77
CA TYR A 51 -6.59 0.29 1.52
C TYR A 51 -7.12 0.90 0.22
N MET A 52 -6.87 2.18 -0.03
CA MET A 52 -7.28 2.86 -1.27
C MET A 52 -6.51 2.37 -2.49
N ALA A 53 -5.24 2.03 -2.34
CA ALA A 53 -4.45 1.42 -3.42
C ALA A 53 -5.06 0.06 -3.84
N VAL A 54 -5.39 -0.79 -2.87
CA VAL A 54 -6.06 -2.08 -3.12
C VAL A 54 -7.44 -1.87 -3.74
N ALA A 55 -8.22 -0.91 -3.24
CA ALA A 55 -9.53 -0.58 -3.81
C ALA A 55 -9.42 -0.17 -5.29
N ARG A 56 -8.46 0.66 -5.63
CA ARG A 56 -8.22 1.05 -7.04
C ARG A 56 -7.81 -0.15 -7.90
N ALA A 57 -6.96 -1.03 -7.38
CA ALA A 57 -6.60 -2.28 -8.08
C ALA A 57 -7.82 -3.15 -8.34
N VAL A 58 -8.69 -3.32 -7.35
CA VAL A 58 -9.94 -4.07 -7.46
C VAL A 58 -10.89 -3.42 -8.48
N GLU A 59 -11.00 -2.09 -8.49
CA GLU A 59 -11.81 -1.34 -9.45
C GLU A 59 -11.38 -1.57 -10.89
N VAL A 60 -10.08 -1.46 -11.17
CA VAL A 60 -9.56 -1.65 -12.55
C VAL A 60 -9.61 -3.10 -12.99
N LEU A 61 -9.44 -4.06 -12.09
CA LEU A 61 -9.64 -5.47 -12.38
C LEU A 61 -11.13 -5.76 -12.69
N LYS A 62 -12.05 -5.21 -11.91
CA LYS A 62 -13.49 -5.31 -12.15
C LYS A 62 -13.90 -4.76 -13.51
N LYS A 63 -13.30 -3.65 -13.93
CA LYS A 63 -13.52 -3.00 -15.23
C LYS A 63 -12.76 -3.68 -16.38
N ARG A 64 -11.92 -4.69 -16.08
CA ARG A 64 -11.04 -5.35 -17.05
C ARG A 64 -10.05 -4.40 -17.74
N GLU A 65 -9.65 -3.34 -17.06
CA GLU A 65 -8.59 -2.43 -17.49
C GLU A 65 -7.20 -3.07 -17.29
N VAL A 66 -7.10 -4.00 -16.34
CA VAL A 66 -5.93 -4.87 -16.11
C VAL A 66 -6.39 -6.33 -16.01
N GLU A 67 -5.46 -7.25 -16.23
CA GLU A 67 -5.70 -8.68 -16.14
C GLU A 67 -5.35 -9.27 -14.78
N ARG A 68 -4.48 -8.58 -14.01
CA ARG A 68 -3.95 -9.08 -12.74
C ARG A 68 -3.80 -7.99 -11.71
N ILE A 69 -3.92 -8.39 -10.45
CA ILE A 69 -3.47 -7.64 -9.28
C ILE A 69 -2.27 -8.37 -8.68
N ILE A 70 -1.19 -7.65 -8.41
CA ILE A 70 -0.01 -8.18 -7.74
C ILE A 70 0.24 -7.34 -6.49
N LEU A 71 0.16 -8.00 -5.33
CA LEU A 71 0.38 -7.39 -4.02
C LEU A 71 1.67 -7.94 -3.42
N SER A 72 2.54 -7.07 -2.97
CA SER A 72 3.82 -7.46 -2.40
C SER A 72 4.22 -6.60 -1.21
N ARG A 73 5.00 -7.18 -0.34
CA ARG A 73 5.72 -6.51 0.75
C ARG A 73 7.18 -6.96 0.76
N PRO A 74 8.14 -6.09 1.11
CA PRO A 74 9.50 -6.54 1.39
C PRO A 74 9.47 -7.46 2.61
N ALA A 75 10.25 -8.54 2.58
CA ALA A 75 10.44 -9.39 3.74
C ALA A 75 11.21 -8.60 4.81
N VAL A 76 10.64 -8.48 6.01
CA VAL A 76 11.35 -7.98 7.19
C VAL A 76 11.91 -9.20 7.92
N GLU A 77 13.22 -9.24 8.15
CA GLU A 77 13.83 -10.22 9.03
C GLU A 77 13.45 -9.93 10.50
N ALA A 78 12.18 -10.16 10.86
CA ALA A 78 11.84 -10.37 12.25
C ALA A 78 12.28 -11.79 12.62
N GLY A 79 13.11 -11.93 13.63
CA GLY A 79 13.86 -13.11 14.05
C GLY A 79 13.12 -14.45 14.28
N GLU A 80 11.99 -14.65 13.65
CA GLU A 80 11.27 -15.91 13.59
C GLU A 80 11.25 -16.42 12.14
N ARG A 81 11.90 -17.54 11.94
CA ARG A 81 11.88 -18.25 10.66
C ARG A 81 10.48 -18.80 10.42
N LEU A 82 9.69 -18.11 9.61
CA LEU A 82 8.31 -18.49 9.21
C LEU A 82 8.22 -19.86 8.50
N GLY A 83 9.33 -20.53 8.21
CA GLY A 83 9.39 -21.83 7.53
C GLY A 83 8.90 -23.04 8.35
N PHE A 84 8.56 -22.88 9.62
CA PHE A 84 8.22 -23.98 10.54
C PHE A 84 6.80 -23.91 11.10
N LEU A 85 5.89 -23.11 10.59
CA LEU A 85 4.50 -23.13 11.01
C LEU A 85 3.82 -24.39 10.46
N PRO A 86 3.22 -25.26 11.32
CA PRO A 86 2.44 -26.39 10.85
C PRO A 86 1.13 -25.90 10.20
N GLY A 87 0.73 -26.52 9.09
CA GLY A 87 -0.52 -26.22 8.43
C GLY A 87 -0.43 -26.30 6.90
N ASP A 88 -1.57 -26.27 6.23
CA ASP A 88 -1.63 -26.15 4.77
C ASP A 88 -1.29 -24.71 4.30
N MET A 89 -1.24 -24.49 2.98
CA MET A 89 -0.83 -23.18 2.43
C MET A 89 -1.75 -22.01 2.86
N LYS A 90 -3.02 -22.26 3.18
CA LYS A 90 -3.95 -21.25 3.71
C LYS A 90 -3.68 -20.90 5.17
N GLU A 91 -3.24 -21.88 5.95
CA GLU A 91 -2.87 -21.69 7.36
C GLU A 91 -1.47 -21.10 7.54
N LYS A 92 -0.61 -21.25 6.52
CA LYS A 92 0.75 -20.69 6.44
C LYS A 92 0.81 -19.31 5.81
N VAL A 93 -0.32 -18.62 5.64
CA VAL A 93 -0.27 -17.22 5.22
C VAL A 93 0.55 -16.47 6.24
N ASP A 94 1.68 -15.96 5.76
CA ASP A 94 2.55 -15.10 6.53
C ASP A 94 1.69 -14.01 7.20
N PRO A 95 1.64 -13.92 8.55
CA PRO A 95 0.89 -12.87 9.24
C PRO A 95 1.21 -11.47 8.73
N TYR A 96 2.40 -11.28 8.20
CA TYR A 96 2.85 -10.05 7.59
C TYR A 96 2.09 -9.68 6.30
N LEU A 97 1.61 -10.67 5.54
CA LEU A 97 0.81 -10.46 4.32
C LEU A 97 -0.71 -10.42 4.60
N ARG A 98 -1.14 -10.81 5.80
CA ARG A 98 -2.56 -10.89 6.15
C ARG A 98 -3.34 -9.60 5.88
N PRO A 99 -2.85 -8.39 6.20
CA PRO A 99 -3.59 -7.15 5.90
C PRO A 99 -3.96 -6.96 4.43
N LEU A 100 -3.16 -7.49 3.51
CA LEU A 100 -3.44 -7.45 2.08
C LEU A 100 -4.60 -8.39 1.71
N TYR A 101 -4.63 -9.60 2.26
CA TYR A 101 -5.76 -10.52 2.11
C TYR A 101 -7.04 -9.93 2.70
N ASP A 102 -6.97 -9.35 3.91
CA ASP A 102 -8.12 -8.76 4.59
C ASP A 102 -8.73 -7.63 3.77
N ALA A 103 -7.91 -6.78 3.15
CA ALA A 103 -8.39 -5.72 2.27
C ALA A 103 -9.12 -6.29 1.05
N LEU A 104 -8.61 -7.33 0.42
CA LEU A 104 -9.28 -7.99 -0.71
C LEU A 104 -10.63 -8.59 -0.31
N TYR A 105 -10.70 -9.31 0.80
CA TYR A 105 -11.95 -9.91 1.29
C TYR A 105 -12.98 -8.87 1.73
N ASP A 106 -12.55 -7.69 2.14
CA ASP A 106 -13.45 -6.59 2.45
C ASP A 106 -14.11 -5.97 1.21
N MET A 107 -13.46 -6.07 0.05
CA MET A 107 -13.88 -5.45 -1.22
C MET A 107 -14.47 -6.42 -2.23
N MET A 108 -14.22 -7.71 -2.06
CA MET A 108 -14.62 -8.77 -3.00
C MET A 108 -15.25 -9.94 -2.26
N PRO A 109 -16.22 -10.66 -2.88
CA PRO A 109 -16.72 -11.93 -2.36
C PRO A 109 -15.58 -12.94 -2.14
N ALA A 110 -15.61 -13.65 -1.01
CA ALA A 110 -14.52 -14.55 -0.61
C ALA A 110 -14.24 -15.64 -1.65
N ASP A 111 -15.29 -16.26 -2.21
CA ASP A 111 -15.17 -17.28 -3.26
C ASP A 111 -14.52 -16.73 -4.54
N LYS A 112 -14.75 -15.46 -4.86
CA LYS A 112 -14.13 -14.79 -5.99
C LYS A 112 -12.63 -14.55 -5.75
N VAL A 113 -12.26 -14.07 -4.56
CA VAL A 113 -10.85 -13.89 -4.17
C VAL A 113 -10.12 -15.23 -4.25
N ASP A 114 -10.69 -16.28 -3.67
CA ASP A 114 -10.07 -17.62 -3.65
C ASP A 114 -9.85 -18.16 -5.08
N ARG A 115 -10.83 -18.02 -5.95
CA ARG A 115 -10.69 -18.43 -7.36
C ARG A 115 -9.61 -17.62 -8.08
N MET A 116 -9.54 -16.30 -7.86
CA MET A 116 -8.56 -15.45 -8.53
C MET A 116 -7.14 -15.65 -7.99
N LEU A 117 -6.98 -16.05 -6.74
CA LEU A 117 -5.68 -16.48 -6.20
C LEU A 117 -5.21 -17.79 -6.84
N VAL A 118 -6.12 -18.74 -7.05
CA VAL A 118 -5.80 -20.01 -7.71
C VAL A 118 -5.49 -19.82 -9.19
N SER A 119 -6.23 -18.95 -9.90
CA SER A 119 -6.02 -18.69 -11.34
C SER A 119 -4.80 -17.79 -11.61
N GLY A 120 -4.27 -17.11 -10.60
CA GLY A 120 -3.17 -16.14 -10.75
C GLY A 120 -3.61 -14.75 -11.22
N GLU A 121 -4.92 -14.47 -11.28
CA GLU A 121 -5.45 -13.10 -11.49
C GLU A 121 -5.15 -12.20 -10.29
N ILE A 122 -5.03 -12.77 -9.10
CA ILE A 122 -4.51 -12.12 -7.89
C ILE A 122 -3.31 -12.91 -7.42
N GLU A 123 -2.20 -12.23 -7.21
CA GLU A 123 -0.97 -12.79 -6.64
C GLU A 123 -0.58 -11.98 -5.42
N ILE A 124 -0.26 -12.65 -4.32
CA ILE A 124 0.28 -12.05 -3.11
C ILE A 124 1.58 -12.78 -2.80
N ALA A 125 2.71 -12.07 -2.88
CA ALA A 125 4.03 -12.67 -2.75
C ALA A 125 5.04 -11.69 -2.15
N PRO A 126 6.09 -12.19 -1.48
CA PRO A 126 7.22 -11.38 -1.07
C PRO A 126 7.90 -10.69 -2.25
N LEU A 127 8.51 -9.54 -2.00
CA LEU A 127 9.13 -8.70 -3.03
C LEU A 127 10.18 -9.44 -3.87
N ALA A 128 10.94 -10.35 -3.27
CA ALA A 128 11.96 -11.13 -3.97
C ALA A 128 11.43 -11.94 -5.16
N PHE A 129 10.14 -12.32 -5.16
CA PHE A 129 9.50 -13.06 -6.26
C PHE A 129 9.28 -12.20 -7.52
N MET A 130 9.43 -10.88 -7.42
CA MET A 130 9.30 -9.96 -8.57
C MET A 130 10.56 -9.91 -9.43
N ARG A 131 11.69 -10.37 -8.93
CA ARG A 131 12.98 -10.29 -9.61
C ARG A 131 12.96 -11.04 -10.94
N GLY A 132 13.50 -10.40 -11.99
CA GLY A 132 13.61 -10.98 -13.33
C GLY A 132 12.30 -11.06 -14.11
N ARG A 133 11.20 -10.55 -13.57
CA ARG A 133 9.89 -10.56 -14.22
C ARG A 133 9.61 -9.22 -14.92
N THR A 134 8.74 -9.24 -15.91
CA THR A 134 8.08 -8.05 -16.46
C THR A 134 6.60 -8.13 -16.12
N LEU A 135 6.11 -7.14 -15.37
CA LEU A 135 4.74 -7.12 -14.84
C LEU A 135 3.86 -6.30 -15.78
N SER A 136 3.28 -6.97 -16.79
CA SER A 136 2.43 -6.33 -17.80
C SER A 136 0.95 -6.62 -17.54
N ASN A 137 0.06 -5.73 -18.01
CA ASN A 137 -1.39 -5.82 -17.83
C ASN A 137 -1.79 -6.02 -16.36
N ALA A 138 -1.08 -5.36 -15.45
CA ALA A 138 -1.19 -5.57 -14.02
C ALA A 138 -1.32 -4.26 -13.24
N HIS A 139 -2.04 -4.32 -12.14
CA HIS A 139 -1.99 -3.31 -11.09
C HIS A 139 -1.17 -3.86 -9.93
N VAL A 140 0.00 -3.27 -9.72
CA VAL A 140 1.00 -3.74 -8.75
C VAL A 140 0.99 -2.84 -7.53
N ILE A 141 0.98 -3.42 -6.34
CA ILE A 141 1.09 -2.68 -5.09
C ILE A 141 2.28 -3.23 -4.30
N ILE A 142 3.19 -2.33 -3.95
CA ILE A 142 4.32 -2.60 -3.06
C ILE A 142 4.05 -1.88 -1.75
N ASP A 143 3.63 -2.62 -0.75
CA ASP A 143 3.28 -2.09 0.55
C ASP A 143 4.44 -2.21 1.55
N GLU A 144 4.45 -1.39 2.61
CA GLU A 144 5.54 -1.30 3.59
C GLU A 144 6.91 -1.04 2.94
N ALA A 145 6.93 -0.23 1.88
CA ALA A 145 8.09 -0.02 1.02
C ALA A 145 9.25 0.74 1.70
N GLN A 146 9.01 1.37 2.87
CA GLN A 146 10.08 1.95 3.69
C GLN A 146 11.13 0.90 4.10
N ASN A 147 10.75 -0.38 4.11
CA ASN A 147 11.61 -1.50 4.48
C ASN A 147 12.35 -2.12 3.27
N THR A 148 12.35 -1.47 2.12
CA THR A 148 13.18 -1.84 0.98
C THR A 148 14.56 -1.21 1.07
N THR A 149 15.57 -1.92 0.57
CA THR A 149 16.87 -1.31 0.26
C THR A 149 16.80 -0.55 -1.07
N PRO A 150 17.73 0.37 -1.37
CA PRO A 150 17.79 1.04 -2.67
C PRO A 150 17.83 0.08 -3.86
N VAL A 151 18.56 -1.03 -3.73
CA VAL A 151 18.67 -2.06 -4.78
C VAL A 151 17.32 -2.75 -5.00
N GLN A 152 16.60 -3.10 -3.93
CA GLN A 152 15.27 -3.72 -4.01
C GLN A 152 14.25 -2.78 -4.62
N MET A 153 14.24 -1.50 -4.21
CA MET A 153 13.31 -0.51 -4.76
C MET A 153 13.55 -0.29 -6.25
N LYS A 154 14.79 -0.10 -6.67
CA LYS A 154 15.14 0.03 -8.09
C LYS A 154 14.74 -1.23 -8.85
N MET A 155 15.01 -2.40 -8.30
CA MET A 155 14.64 -3.68 -8.91
C MET A 155 13.15 -3.73 -9.19
N VAL A 156 12.28 -3.46 -8.22
CA VAL A 156 10.84 -3.61 -8.39
C VAL A 156 10.24 -2.53 -9.28
N LEU A 157 10.67 -1.29 -9.17
CA LEU A 157 10.19 -0.19 -10.03
C LEU A 157 10.45 -0.46 -11.51
N THR A 158 11.57 -1.11 -11.82
CA THR A 158 11.94 -1.44 -13.19
C THR A 158 11.27 -2.71 -13.73
N ARG A 159 10.40 -3.35 -12.93
CA ARG A 159 9.57 -4.50 -13.39
C ARG A 159 8.28 -4.06 -14.08
N LEU A 160 7.90 -2.79 -13.98
CA LEU A 160 6.69 -2.27 -14.59
C LEU A 160 6.69 -2.53 -16.10
N GLY A 161 5.69 -3.26 -16.56
CA GLY A 161 5.50 -3.58 -17.97
C GLY A 161 4.41 -2.72 -18.62
N GLN A 162 4.08 -3.03 -19.86
CA GLN A 162 3.07 -2.30 -20.61
C GLN A 162 1.67 -2.49 -20.01
N TYR A 163 0.84 -1.46 -20.10
CA TYR A 163 -0.55 -1.44 -19.60
C TYR A 163 -0.66 -1.76 -18.10
N SER A 164 0.36 -1.34 -17.34
CA SER A 164 0.43 -1.59 -15.91
C SER A 164 0.56 -0.31 -15.11
N HIS A 165 0.13 -0.38 -13.86
CA HIS A 165 0.28 0.66 -12.86
C HIS A 165 0.97 0.07 -11.64
N MET A 166 1.74 0.89 -10.95
CA MET A 166 2.40 0.50 -9.71
C MET A 166 2.14 1.54 -8.62
N VAL A 167 1.70 1.07 -7.48
CA VAL A 167 1.51 1.90 -6.29
C VAL A 167 2.49 1.45 -5.23
N ILE A 168 3.23 2.39 -4.70
CA ILE A 168 4.19 2.18 -3.62
C ILE A 168 3.66 2.89 -2.38
N THR A 169 3.40 2.14 -1.33
CA THR A 169 2.92 2.68 -0.05
C THR A 169 3.95 2.47 1.04
N GLY A 170 4.03 3.41 1.97
CA GLY A 170 4.95 3.30 3.10
C GLY A 170 4.88 4.48 4.07
N ASP A 171 5.57 4.31 5.17
CA ASP A 171 5.73 5.31 6.22
C ASP A 171 7.23 5.46 6.55
N LEU A 172 7.82 6.59 6.14
CA LEU A 172 9.24 6.86 6.34
C LEU A 172 9.62 7.05 7.83
N SER A 173 8.64 7.19 8.72
CA SER A 173 8.87 7.24 10.18
C SER A 173 8.99 5.85 10.82
N GLN A 174 8.63 4.77 10.10
CA GLN A 174 8.57 3.39 10.61
C GLN A 174 9.48 2.44 9.82
N ILE A 175 10.75 2.80 9.71
CA ILE A 175 11.75 1.99 9.02
C ILE A 175 12.28 0.93 9.98
N ASP A 176 12.07 -0.36 9.64
CA ASP A 176 12.49 -1.53 10.40
C ASP A 176 13.70 -2.24 9.75
N LEU A 177 14.48 -1.52 8.94
CA LEU A 177 15.71 -2.03 8.38
C LEU A 177 16.80 -2.15 9.45
N PRO A 178 17.77 -3.09 9.30
CA PRO A 178 18.94 -3.14 10.17
C PRO A 178 19.69 -1.81 10.24
N ASP A 179 20.32 -1.54 11.37
CA ASP A 179 21.05 -0.30 11.62
C ASP A 179 22.04 0.02 10.49
N GLY A 180 21.99 1.25 10.01
CA GLY A 180 22.87 1.75 8.95
C GLY A 180 22.44 1.40 7.52
N GLN A 181 21.35 0.65 7.32
CA GLN A 181 20.82 0.42 5.98
C GLN A 181 19.88 1.56 5.56
N PRO A 182 20.13 2.24 4.42
CA PRO A 182 19.24 3.28 3.94
C PRO A 182 17.93 2.70 3.39
N SER A 183 16.84 3.43 3.56
CA SER A 183 15.56 3.08 2.95
C SER A 183 15.55 3.40 1.45
N GLY A 184 15.22 2.39 0.65
CA GLY A 184 15.03 2.57 -0.80
C GLY A 184 13.85 3.46 -1.16
N LEU A 185 12.81 3.51 -0.30
CA LEU A 185 11.68 4.40 -0.49
C LEU A 185 12.09 5.88 -0.36
N ALA A 186 12.88 6.22 0.67
CA ALA A 186 13.35 7.58 0.86
C ALA A 186 14.19 8.07 -0.33
N GLU A 187 15.08 7.23 -0.83
CA GLU A 187 15.88 7.53 -2.02
C GLU A 187 15.02 7.69 -3.27
N ALA A 188 14.10 6.76 -3.52
CA ALA A 188 13.23 6.80 -4.70
C ALA A 188 12.37 8.06 -4.75
N VAL A 189 11.76 8.46 -3.64
CA VAL A 189 10.96 9.68 -3.54
C VAL A 189 11.78 10.91 -3.93
N ARG A 190 13.01 11.02 -3.42
CA ARG A 190 13.92 12.14 -3.73
C ARG A 190 14.32 12.18 -5.21
N ILE A 191 14.57 11.02 -5.81
CA ILE A 191 15.06 10.93 -7.20
C ILE A 191 13.93 11.12 -8.21
N LEU A 192 12.72 10.64 -7.90
CA LEU A 192 11.62 10.51 -8.85
C LEU A 192 10.59 11.65 -8.78
N GLU A 193 10.79 12.64 -7.92
CA GLU A 193 9.83 13.71 -7.64
C GLU A 193 9.31 14.45 -8.90
N ASN A 194 10.15 14.61 -9.92
CA ASN A 194 9.79 15.36 -11.13
C ASN A 194 9.76 14.49 -12.40
N ILE A 195 9.58 13.20 -12.25
CA ILE A 195 9.50 12.29 -13.39
C ILE A 195 8.05 12.24 -13.90
N ARG A 196 7.87 12.47 -15.20
CA ARG A 196 6.56 12.37 -15.83
C ARG A 196 5.99 10.95 -15.66
N GLY A 197 4.73 10.85 -15.28
CA GLY A 197 4.07 9.56 -15.00
C GLY A 197 4.25 9.06 -13.57
N VAL A 198 5.02 9.78 -12.74
CA VAL A 198 5.20 9.49 -11.31
C VAL A 198 4.47 10.53 -10.48
N GLY A 199 3.55 10.08 -9.62
CA GLY A 199 2.87 10.90 -8.63
C GLY A 199 3.37 10.58 -7.22
N ILE A 200 3.61 11.61 -6.41
CA ILE A 200 4.03 11.45 -5.01
C ILE A 200 3.09 12.25 -4.13
N LEU A 201 2.52 11.61 -3.11
CA LEU A 201 1.65 12.25 -2.13
C LEU A 201 2.06 11.88 -0.72
N HIS A 202 2.14 12.89 0.14
CA HIS A 202 2.31 12.75 1.58
C HIS A 202 0.98 12.95 2.28
N LEU A 203 0.40 11.88 2.80
CA LEU A 203 -0.73 11.90 3.71
C LEU A 203 -0.24 12.24 5.11
N SER A 204 -1.02 12.99 5.85
CA SER A 204 -0.67 13.48 7.18
C SER A 204 -1.56 12.90 8.28
N GLY A 205 -1.31 13.29 9.52
CA GLY A 205 -2.18 12.94 10.65
C GLY A 205 -3.63 13.41 10.47
N GLU A 206 -3.88 14.46 9.67
CA GLU A 206 -5.22 14.95 9.35
C GLU A 206 -6.02 13.97 8.47
N ASP A 207 -5.31 13.11 7.73
CA ASP A 207 -5.93 12.08 6.88
C ASP A 207 -6.20 10.78 7.63
N VAL A 208 -5.85 10.70 8.91
CA VAL A 208 -6.06 9.50 9.72
C VAL A 208 -7.54 9.34 10.05
N VAL A 209 -8.11 8.23 9.59
CA VAL A 209 -9.49 7.83 9.88
C VAL A 209 -9.46 6.71 10.92
N ARG A 210 -9.85 7.03 12.15
CA ARG A 210 -9.85 6.10 13.29
C ARG A 210 -11.17 6.16 14.05
N HIS A 211 -11.45 5.07 14.77
CA HIS A 211 -12.54 5.10 15.74
C HIS A 211 -12.25 6.17 16.81
N PRO A 212 -13.23 7.01 17.21
CA PRO A 212 -13.01 8.11 18.16
C PRO A 212 -12.39 7.67 19.49
N VAL A 213 -12.69 6.45 19.95
CA VAL A 213 -12.07 5.90 21.17
C VAL A 213 -10.57 5.65 20.97
N VAL A 214 -10.17 5.11 19.80
CA VAL A 214 -8.75 4.85 19.51
C VAL A 214 -7.96 6.16 19.47
N ALA A 215 -8.51 7.21 18.89
CA ALA A 215 -7.86 8.53 18.90
C ALA A 215 -7.62 9.04 20.33
N ARG A 216 -8.63 8.90 21.21
CA ARG A 216 -8.51 9.29 22.65
C ARG A 216 -7.51 8.45 23.40
N ILE A 217 -7.44 7.15 23.13
CA ILE A 217 -6.43 6.25 23.73
C ILE A 217 -5.02 6.71 23.36
N LEU A 218 -4.75 6.96 22.09
CA LEU A 218 -3.43 7.41 21.63
C LEU A 218 -3.04 8.74 22.27
N GLN A 219 -3.95 9.71 22.30
CA GLN A 219 -3.71 11.00 22.97
C GLN A 219 -3.38 10.82 24.46
N ALA A 220 -4.05 9.90 25.15
CA ALA A 220 -3.76 9.63 26.56
C ALA A 220 -2.37 9.03 26.76
N TYR A 221 -1.95 8.12 25.90
CA TYR A 221 -0.60 7.53 25.93
C TYR A 221 0.48 8.59 25.64
N GLU A 222 0.29 9.43 24.64
CA GLU A 222 1.20 10.53 24.29
C GLU A 222 1.34 11.54 25.44
N ALA A 223 0.24 11.88 26.10
CA ALA A 223 0.25 12.77 27.26
C ALA A 223 0.98 12.15 28.45
N GLY A 224 0.82 10.84 28.67
CA GLY A 224 1.49 10.11 29.75
C GLY A 224 2.99 9.92 29.55
N GLN A 225 3.48 10.01 28.32
CA GLN A 225 4.91 9.85 27.99
C GLN A 225 5.70 11.18 28.07
N LYS A 226 5.03 12.34 28.15
CA LYS A 226 5.73 13.61 28.38
C LYS A 226 6.38 13.60 29.77
N PRO A 227 7.70 13.79 29.89
CA PRO A 227 8.34 13.82 31.17
C PRO A 227 7.73 14.97 32.00
N GLN A 228 7.27 14.67 33.22
CA GLN A 228 6.88 15.68 34.16
C GLN A 228 8.15 16.51 34.46
N ASN A 229 8.23 17.70 33.88
CA ASN A 229 9.22 18.68 34.25
C ASN A 229 8.95 19.02 35.72
N LYS A 230 9.63 18.33 36.65
CA LYS A 230 9.69 18.72 38.03
C LYS A 230 10.52 20.00 38.09
N ASN A 231 9.82 21.14 38.04
CA ASN A 231 10.38 22.39 38.53
C ASN A 231 10.73 22.19 40.02
N LYS A 232 12.02 22.25 40.31
CA LYS A 232 12.55 22.68 41.60
C LYS A 232 13.57 23.78 41.37
#